data_e4ae77142b91c10d5b1626fb2439b688
#
_entry.id   e4ae77142b91c10d5b1626fb2439b688
#
_cell.length_a   1.000
_cell.length_b   1.000
_cell.length_c   1.000
_cell.angle_alpha   90.00
_cell.angle_beta   90.00
_cell.angle_gamma   90.00
#
_symmetry.space_group_name_H-M   'P 1'
#
loop_
_entity.id
_entity.type
_entity.pdbx_description
1 polymer ?
#
loop_
_entity_poly.entity_id
_entity_poly.type
_entity_poly.pdbx_seq_one_letter_code
_entity_poly.pdbx_strand_id
1 'polypeptide(L)'
;MKRHKIGLFSAIMLALNSLIGSGWLFGSGSAAKIAGPAAILSWILGAVIIIAIALTYVELGAMFPESGGMSRYAQYSHGSLLGFVAAWANWISLVTLVPMEAVAAVQYMSSWPWSWANWTKNFIKDGNITFAGLGVVFIFMCIFTMINFGSVKIMTHFTNLISIFKILLPTLTIVVLICSGFHAQNFGSNVHEFMPYGTRSIFEATSVSGIIMSYDAFQTVINMGGELKNPRKNIVRGVLISMIITAAIYIMLQVTFIGAVEPSMLVKVGWHGIDFTSPFADLAIILGINWLVILLYLDAFVSPFGTGVAFVATASRALAAMTHTRHLPKWLGRLNQKYLIPRYAMIADLILAVILVSLFRNWNLLATVITASTLIAYLTGPVTVMTLRKVKPNLDRPFKPRYMPYLAPIAFILTSLSIYWSMWPTTIQVILVIALGLPIYFYYEIHYQHSNLKEQLRSCWWMIVYLIFMSIMSYVGSDGFGGQNWIKYPFDFVVIAVASLGFYYWGIKTGLRKIDLYIEKDSKKIKLP
;
A
#
# COMPACT_ATOMS: atom_id res chain seq x y z
N MET A 1 -9.17 32.54 4.54
CA MET A 1 -8.68 32.15 3.21
C MET A 1 -9.65 31.14 2.60
N LYS A 2 -10.26 31.42 1.44
CA LYS A 2 -11.05 30.41 0.72
C LYS A 2 -10.10 29.30 0.27
N ARG A 3 -10.17 28.11 0.88
CA ARG A 3 -9.43 26.93 0.39
C ARG A 3 -9.91 26.63 -1.04
N HIS A 4 -9.00 26.66 -2.01
CA HIS A 4 -9.32 26.22 -3.37
C HIS A 4 -9.71 24.75 -3.32
N LYS A 5 -10.97 24.45 -3.67
CA LYS A 5 -11.47 23.06 -3.72
C LYS A 5 -10.96 22.36 -4.98
N ILE A 6 -10.49 21.14 -4.82
CA ILE A 6 -9.90 20.29 -5.86
C ILE A 6 -11.02 19.67 -6.72
N GLY A 7 -10.91 19.79 -8.05
CA GLY A 7 -11.84 19.18 -9.01
C GLY A 7 -11.59 17.68 -9.20
N LEU A 8 -12.53 17.00 -9.89
CA LEU A 8 -12.42 15.56 -10.17
C LEU A 8 -11.13 15.20 -10.94
N PHE A 9 -10.80 15.93 -11.99
CA PHE A 9 -9.59 15.68 -12.78
C PHE A 9 -8.32 15.75 -11.92
N SER A 10 -8.18 16.80 -11.12
CA SER A 10 -7.03 16.94 -10.22
C SER A 10 -6.99 15.85 -9.15
N ALA A 11 -8.14 15.37 -8.67
CA ALA A 11 -8.21 14.26 -7.73
C ALA A 11 -7.73 12.94 -8.36
N ILE A 12 -8.12 12.68 -9.61
CA ILE A 12 -7.65 11.52 -10.38
C ILE A 12 -6.14 11.60 -10.61
N MET A 13 -5.62 12.76 -11.05
CA MET A 13 -4.18 12.95 -11.28
C MET A 13 -3.36 12.76 -10.00
N LEU A 14 -3.85 13.26 -8.85
CA LEU A 14 -3.22 13.05 -7.55
C LEU A 14 -3.21 11.57 -7.14
N ALA A 15 -4.32 10.85 -7.39
CA ALA A 15 -4.37 9.42 -7.14
C ALA A 15 -3.38 8.66 -8.04
N LEU A 16 -3.36 8.93 -9.34
CA LEU A 16 -2.44 8.31 -10.29
C LEU A 16 -0.97 8.58 -9.92
N ASN A 17 -0.66 9.82 -9.49
CA ASN A 17 0.69 10.15 -9.03
C ASN A 17 1.11 9.35 -7.78
N SER A 18 0.17 9.06 -6.89
CA SER A 18 0.43 8.25 -5.68
C SER A 18 0.47 6.75 -5.99
N LEU A 19 -0.32 6.28 -6.96
CA LEU A 19 -0.38 4.88 -7.38
C LEU A 19 0.85 4.47 -8.20
N ILE A 20 1.37 5.36 -9.06
CA ILE A 20 2.51 5.07 -9.91
C ILE A 20 3.80 5.52 -9.19
N GLY A 21 4.38 4.63 -8.39
CA GLY A 21 5.67 4.75 -7.70
C GLY A 21 6.70 3.78 -8.26
N SER A 22 7.64 3.31 -7.43
CA SER A 22 8.62 2.29 -7.85
C SER A 22 8.00 0.92 -8.20
N GLY A 23 6.73 0.69 -7.84
CA GLY A 23 6.03 -0.57 -8.11
C GLY A 23 5.99 -0.98 -9.58
N TRP A 24 5.86 -0.02 -10.51
CA TRP A 24 5.88 -0.33 -11.93
C TRP A 24 7.26 -0.75 -12.44
N LEU A 25 8.34 -0.25 -11.83
CA LEU A 25 9.72 -0.56 -12.21
C LEU A 25 10.11 -2.00 -11.84
N PHE A 26 9.59 -2.52 -10.73
CA PHE A 26 10.01 -3.82 -10.18
C PHE A 26 8.93 -4.89 -10.24
N GLY A 27 7.67 -4.51 -10.06
CA GLY A 27 6.58 -5.46 -9.82
C GLY A 27 6.41 -6.49 -10.93
N SER A 28 6.52 -6.09 -12.21
CA SER A 28 6.37 -7.02 -13.33
C SER A 28 7.49 -8.06 -13.38
N GLY A 29 8.74 -7.67 -13.15
CA GLY A 29 9.87 -8.61 -13.12
C GLY A 29 9.78 -9.55 -11.92
N SER A 30 9.47 -9.01 -10.74
CA SER A 30 9.30 -9.79 -9.52
C SER A 30 8.16 -10.80 -9.63
N ALA A 31 7.01 -10.40 -10.17
CA ALA A 31 5.87 -11.28 -10.36
C ALA A 31 6.14 -12.36 -11.41
N ALA A 32 6.80 -12.03 -12.52
CA ALA A 32 7.19 -12.99 -13.55
C ALA A 32 8.19 -14.03 -13.01
N LYS A 33 9.14 -13.63 -12.17
CA LYS A 33 10.07 -14.54 -11.50
C LYS A 33 9.34 -15.57 -10.63
N ILE A 34 8.23 -15.20 -9.97
CA ILE A 34 7.46 -16.07 -9.07
C ILE A 34 6.45 -16.93 -9.84
N ALA A 35 5.69 -16.34 -10.76
CA ALA A 35 4.54 -16.99 -11.38
C ALA A 35 4.68 -17.22 -12.90
N GLY A 36 5.78 -16.78 -13.51
CA GLY A 36 5.92 -16.85 -14.95
C GLY A 36 4.85 -16.04 -15.69
N PRO A 37 4.32 -16.53 -16.82
CA PRO A 37 3.25 -15.86 -17.56
C PRO A 37 1.97 -15.66 -16.75
N ALA A 38 1.69 -16.55 -15.78
CA ALA A 38 0.53 -16.45 -14.89
C ALA A 38 0.56 -15.22 -13.96
N ALA A 39 1.67 -14.49 -13.89
CA ALA A 39 1.76 -13.21 -13.17
C ALA A 39 0.72 -12.18 -13.64
N ILE A 40 0.22 -12.28 -14.86
CA ILE A 40 -0.91 -11.46 -15.35
C ILE A 40 -2.13 -11.66 -14.45
N LEU A 41 -2.42 -12.92 -14.07
CA LEU A 41 -3.54 -13.24 -13.18
C LEU A 41 -3.33 -12.66 -11.78
N SER A 42 -2.06 -12.57 -11.31
CA SER A 42 -1.74 -11.94 -10.02
C SER A 42 -2.08 -10.45 -10.03
N TRP A 43 -1.80 -9.71 -11.12
CA TRP A 43 -2.18 -8.31 -11.26
C TRP A 43 -3.69 -8.11 -11.33
N ILE A 44 -4.40 -8.98 -12.07
CA ILE A 44 -5.88 -8.96 -12.13
C ILE A 44 -6.46 -9.24 -10.74
N LEU A 45 -5.97 -10.26 -10.05
CA LEU A 45 -6.41 -10.63 -8.70
C LEU A 45 -6.17 -9.50 -7.70
N GLY A 46 -4.97 -8.90 -7.70
CA GLY A 46 -4.64 -7.75 -6.85
C GLY A 46 -5.57 -6.56 -7.09
N ALA A 47 -5.85 -6.24 -8.37
CA ALA A 47 -6.81 -5.20 -8.71
C ALA A 47 -8.23 -5.50 -8.18
N VAL A 48 -8.71 -6.73 -8.34
CA VAL A 48 -10.03 -7.16 -7.84
C VAL A 48 -10.10 -7.05 -6.32
N ILE A 49 -9.07 -7.51 -5.61
CA ILE A 49 -9.00 -7.45 -4.14
C ILE A 49 -9.07 -5.99 -3.68
N ILE A 50 -8.22 -5.13 -4.20
CA ILE A 50 -8.16 -3.74 -3.74
C ILE A 50 -9.39 -2.94 -4.18
N ILE A 51 -9.97 -3.20 -5.35
CA ILE A 51 -11.25 -2.58 -5.75
C ILE A 51 -12.38 -3.01 -4.79
N ALA A 52 -12.46 -4.27 -4.40
CA ALA A 52 -13.45 -4.74 -3.43
C ALA A 52 -13.32 -4.03 -2.08
N ILE A 53 -12.08 -3.88 -1.59
CA ILE A 53 -11.76 -3.13 -0.37
C ILE A 53 -12.13 -1.65 -0.55
N ALA A 54 -11.66 -1.03 -1.63
CA ALA A 54 -11.86 0.39 -1.92
C ALA A 54 -13.34 0.77 -1.97
N LEU A 55 -14.21 -0.07 -2.51
CA LEU A 55 -15.66 0.16 -2.54
C LEU A 55 -16.26 0.29 -1.13
N THR A 56 -15.75 -0.42 -0.13
CA THR A 56 -16.19 -0.28 1.26
C THR A 56 -15.78 1.08 1.83
N TYR A 57 -14.57 1.53 1.53
CA TYR A 57 -14.05 2.82 1.96
C TYR A 57 -14.64 3.99 1.17
N VAL A 58 -15.02 3.79 -0.09
CA VAL A 58 -15.71 4.79 -0.90
C VAL A 58 -17.08 5.14 -0.30
N GLU A 59 -17.84 4.15 0.22
CA GLU A 59 -19.08 4.41 0.93
C GLU A 59 -18.82 5.25 2.19
N LEU A 60 -17.82 4.87 3.00
CA LEU A 60 -17.44 5.60 4.20
C LEU A 60 -16.95 7.03 3.88
N GLY A 61 -16.12 7.17 2.86
CA GLY A 61 -15.61 8.48 2.42
C GLY A 61 -16.69 9.40 1.88
N ALA A 62 -17.69 8.85 1.17
CA ALA A 62 -18.84 9.63 0.71
C ALA A 62 -19.76 10.07 1.87
N MET A 63 -19.86 9.24 2.94
CA MET A 63 -20.60 9.58 4.17
C MET A 63 -19.85 10.63 5.00
N PHE A 64 -18.54 10.46 5.18
CA PHE A 64 -17.67 11.28 6.03
C PHE A 64 -16.51 11.87 5.21
N PRO A 65 -16.77 12.88 4.37
CA PRO A 65 -15.74 13.48 3.51
C PRO A 65 -14.83 14.40 4.33
N GLU A 66 -13.90 13.81 5.06
CA GLU A 66 -12.95 14.46 5.95
C GLU A 66 -11.52 14.34 5.42
N SER A 67 -10.66 15.28 5.82
CA SER A 67 -9.22 15.14 5.60
C SER A 67 -8.65 14.08 6.55
N GLY A 68 -7.97 13.06 5.98
CA GLY A 68 -7.44 11.93 6.76
C GLY A 68 -8.50 10.94 7.24
N GLY A 69 -9.68 10.88 6.56
CA GLY A 69 -10.85 10.10 6.98
C GLY A 69 -10.56 8.63 7.24
N MET A 70 -9.70 7.98 6.45
CA MET A 70 -9.39 6.55 6.63
C MET A 70 -8.86 6.20 8.02
N SER A 71 -8.10 7.10 8.65
CA SER A 71 -7.62 6.92 10.02
C SER A 71 -8.71 7.00 11.09
N ARG A 72 -9.91 7.50 10.74
CA ARG A 72 -11.01 7.75 11.70
C ARG A 72 -12.19 6.80 11.54
N TYR A 73 -12.39 6.21 10.35
CA TYR A 73 -13.63 5.46 10.07
C TYR A 73 -13.83 4.27 11.02
N ALA A 74 -12.76 3.53 11.35
CA ALA A 74 -12.84 2.43 12.31
C ALA A 74 -13.28 2.90 13.71
N GLN A 75 -12.85 4.10 14.13
CA GLN A 75 -13.27 4.73 15.36
C GLN A 75 -14.78 5.01 15.40
N TYR A 76 -15.40 5.37 14.27
CA TYR A 76 -16.83 5.66 14.19
C TYR A 76 -17.73 4.43 14.35
N SER A 77 -17.18 3.24 14.30
CA SER A 77 -17.94 2.00 14.49
C SER A 77 -17.60 1.23 15.76
N HIS A 78 -16.33 1.28 16.20
CA HIS A 78 -15.84 0.43 17.27
C HIS A 78 -15.05 1.17 18.37
N GLY A 79 -14.96 2.51 18.27
CA GLY A 79 -14.28 3.33 19.26
C GLY A 79 -12.77 3.47 19.05
N SER A 80 -12.11 4.04 20.05
CA SER A 80 -10.74 4.54 19.93
C SER A 80 -9.69 3.46 19.74
N LEU A 81 -9.85 2.27 20.35
CA LEU A 81 -8.85 1.20 20.26
C LEU A 81 -8.75 0.62 18.83
N LEU A 82 -9.89 0.25 18.20
CA LEU A 82 -9.86 -0.21 16.81
C LEU A 82 -9.41 0.90 15.87
N GLY A 83 -9.85 2.15 16.12
CA GLY A 83 -9.39 3.31 15.37
C GLY A 83 -7.88 3.50 15.45
N PHE A 84 -7.30 3.32 16.64
CA PHE A 84 -5.85 3.41 16.85
C PHE A 84 -5.11 2.29 16.11
N VAL A 85 -5.54 1.02 16.24
CA VAL A 85 -4.89 -0.12 15.56
C VAL A 85 -4.89 0.09 14.03
N ALA A 86 -6.03 0.49 13.47
CA ALA A 86 -6.14 0.76 12.03
C ALA A 86 -5.24 1.93 11.58
N ALA A 87 -5.25 3.04 12.31
CA ALA A 87 -4.44 4.22 12.01
C ALA A 87 -2.94 3.93 12.17
N TRP A 88 -2.55 3.17 13.19
CA TRP A 88 -1.18 2.77 13.46
C TRP A 88 -0.64 1.83 12.37
N ALA A 89 -1.42 0.80 11.99
CA ALA A 89 -1.07 -0.10 10.89
C ALA A 89 -0.93 0.66 9.55
N ASN A 90 -1.84 1.57 9.25
CA ASN A 90 -1.75 2.43 8.06
C ASN A 90 -0.53 3.36 8.10
N TRP A 91 -0.19 3.90 9.27
CA TRP A 91 1.01 4.74 9.42
C TRP A 91 2.29 3.94 9.21
N ILE A 92 2.39 2.71 9.73
CA ILE A 92 3.54 1.81 9.46
C ILE A 92 3.71 1.58 7.95
N SER A 93 2.62 1.33 7.23
CA SER A 93 2.65 1.22 5.77
C SER A 93 3.20 2.49 5.11
N LEU A 94 2.64 3.65 5.45
CA LEU A 94 3.03 4.95 4.86
C LEU A 94 4.49 5.32 5.14
N VAL A 95 5.00 5.06 6.35
CA VAL A 95 6.39 5.35 6.68
C VAL A 95 7.36 4.38 6.00
N THR A 96 6.95 3.13 5.76
CA THR A 96 7.76 2.12 5.05
C THR A 96 7.93 2.45 3.56
N LEU A 97 6.99 3.17 2.95
CA LEU A 97 7.11 3.63 1.57
C LEU A 97 8.30 4.57 1.36
N VAL A 98 8.68 5.35 2.37
CA VAL A 98 9.82 6.28 2.27
C VAL A 98 11.15 5.56 2.01
N PRO A 99 11.58 4.58 2.84
CA PRO A 99 12.80 3.84 2.57
C PRO A 99 12.67 2.93 1.34
N MET A 100 11.48 2.40 1.03
CA MET A 100 11.29 1.56 -0.15
C MET A 100 11.60 2.33 -1.46
N GLU A 101 11.14 3.57 -1.58
CA GLU A 101 11.43 4.40 -2.75
C GLU A 101 12.92 4.78 -2.81
N ALA A 102 13.57 5.02 -1.67
CA ALA A 102 15.02 5.24 -1.64
C ALA A 102 15.81 3.99 -2.04
N VAL A 103 15.38 2.79 -1.58
CA VAL A 103 15.93 1.50 -1.98
C VAL A 103 15.78 1.27 -3.48
N ALA A 104 14.62 1.59 -4.04
CA ALA A 104 14.36 1.49 -5.48
C ALA A 104 15.38 2.29 -6.31
N ALA A 105 15.61 3.54 -5.96
CA ALA A 105 16.58 4.39 -6.64
C ALA A 105 18.02 3.80 -6.53
N VAL A 106 18.43 3.35 -5.34
CA VAL A 106 19.78 2.77 -5.12
C VAL A 106 19.93 1.44 -5.87
N GLN A 107 18.89 0.62 -5.96
CA GLN A 107 18.91 -0.63 -6.71
C GLN A 107 19.09 -0.38 -8.21
N TYR A 108 18.40 0.60 -8.79
CA TYR A 108 18.63 1.01 -10.18
C TYR A 108 20.02 1.61 -10.40
N MET A 109 20.58 2.37 -9.43
CA MET A 109 21.97 2.82 -9.51
C MET A 109 22.97 1.66 -9.64
N SER A 110 22.73 0.56 -8.92
CA SER A 110 23.65 -0.58 -8.91
C SER A 110 23.71 -1.32 -10.26
N SER A 111 22.72 -1.12 -11.13
CA SER A 111 22.65 -1.72 -12.47
C SER A 111 23.16 -0.79 -13.59
N TRP A 112 23.64 0.41 -13.30
CA TRP A 112 24.13 1.33 -14.32
C TRP A 112 25.20 0.71 -15.20
N PRO A 113 25.07 0.74 -16.54
CA PRO A 113 25.97 0.07 -17.46
C PRO A 113 27.27 0.84 -17.72
N TRP A 114 27.39 2.08 -17.24
CA TRP A 114 28.51 2.97 -17.54
C TRP A 114 29.73 2.66 -16.66
N SER A 115 30.93 2.66 -17.26
CA SER A 115 32.19 2.37 -16.56
C SER A 115 32.50 3.32 -15.38
N TRP A 116 32.13 4.60 -15.51
CA TRP A 116 32.31 5.58 -14.44
C TRP A 116 31.45 5.28 -13.20
N ALA A 117 30.40 4.47 -13.34
CA ALA A 117 29.46 4.11 -12.30
C ALA A 117 29.78 2.77 -11.61
N ASN A 118 30.92 2.13 -11.90
CA ASN A 118 31.27 0.82 -11.33
C ASN A 118 31.25 0.78 -9.79
N TRP A 119 31.47 1.91 -9.12
CA TRP A 119 31.39 2.04 -7.66
C TRP A 119 29.98 1.77 -7.10
N THR A 120 28.92 1.96 -7.91
CA THR A 120 27.54 1.70 -7.48
C THR A 120 27.19 0.22 -7.43
N LYS A 121 27.92 -0.64 -8.15
CA LYS A 121 27.70 -2.10 -8.17
C LYS A 121 27.84 -2.74 -6.78
N ASN A 122 28.59 -2.11 -5.88
CA ASN A 122 28.75 -2.57 -4.50
C ASN A 122 27.56 -2.23 -3.59
N PHE A 123 26.53 -1.56 -4.07
CA PHE A 123 25.35 -1.20 -3.27
C PHE A 123 24.39 -2.35 -3.04
N ILE A 124 24.36 -3.32 -3.96
CA ILE A 124 23.56 -4.53 -3.86
C ILE A 124 24.48 -5.75 -3.84
N LYS A 125 24.20 -6.69 -2.96
CA LYS A 125 24.82 -8.01 -2.92
C LYS A 125 23.77 -9.06 -2.58
N ASP A 126 23.72 -10.12 -3.36
CA ASP A 126 22.75 -11.22 -3.18
C ASP A 126 21.28 -10.71 -3.03
N GLY A 127 20.90 -9.73 -3.84
CA GLY A 127 19.58 -9.11 -3.84
C GLY A 127 19.29 -8.18 -2.65
N ASN A 128 20.22 -7.99 -1.72
CA ASN A 128 20.07 -7.15 -0.53
C ASN A 128 20.96 -5.91 -0.60
N ILE A 129 20.50 -4.82 0.00
CA ILE A 129 21.28 -3.60 0.14
C ILE A 129 22.43 -3.82 1.12
N THR A 130 23.66 -3.48 0.69
CA THR A 130 24.86 -3.50 1.52
C THR A 130 24.90 -2.31 2.49
N PHE A 131 25.86 -2.27 3.42
CA PHE A 131 26.04 -1.11 4.30
C PHE A 131 26.37 0.17 3.52
N ALA A 132 27.14 0.08 2.43
CA ALA A 132 27.40 1.22 1.55
C ALA A 132 26.12 1.72 0.87
N GLY A 133 25.29 0.79 0.36
CA GLY A 133 23.99 1.11 -0.18
C GLY A 133 23.04 1.73 0.85
N LEU A 134 23.01 1.22 2.09
CA LEU A 134 22.22 1.81 3.19
C LEU A 134 22.62 3.26 3.49
N GLY A 135 23.91 3.60 3.38
CA GLY A 135 24.38 4.99 3.50
C GLY A 135 23.74 5.90 2.45
N VAL A 136 23.68 5.45 1.19
CA VAL A 136 23.03 6.21 0.10
C VAL A 136 21.52 6.30 0.28
N VAL A 137 20.86 5.20 0.68
CA VAL A 137 19.43 5.19 1.03
C VAL A 137 19.14 6.20 2.14
N PHE A 138 19.96 6.25 3.19
CA PHE A 138 19.81 7.23 4.26
C PHE A 138 19.93 8.67 3.76
N ILE A 139 20.90 8.95 2.88
CA ILE A 139 21.05 10.28 2.27
C ILE A 139 19.78 10.65 1.50
N PHE A 140 19.23 9.74 0.70
CA PHE A 140 18.00 10.00 -0.05
C PHE A 140 16.80 10.25 0.87
N MET A 141 16.63 9.46 1.92
CA MET A 141 15.58 9.70 2.93
C MET A 141 15.73 11.07 3.62
N CYS A 142 16.98 11.47 3.93
CA CYS A 142 17.25 12.81 4.45
C CYS A 142 16.87 13.90 3.45
N ILE A 143 17.21 13.74 2.17
CA ILE A 143 16.82 14.68 1.11
C ILE A 143 15.29 14.78 0.99
N PHE A 144 14.56 13.64 0.97
CA PHE A 144 13.10 13.64 0.96
C PHE A 144 12.52 14.41 2.15
N THR A 145 13.10 14.21 3.33
CA THR A 145 12.67 14.87 4.56
C THR A 145 12.99 16.37 4.53
N MET A 146 14.18 16.76 4.06
CA MET A 146 14.60 18.17 3.96
C MET A 146 13.72 18.97 2.99
N ILE A 147 13.36 18.41 1.83
CA ILE A 147 12.45 19.03 0.88
C ILE A 147 11.11 19.37 1.55
N ASN A 148 10.64 18.46 2.44
CA ASN A 148 9.40 18.66 3.18
C ASN A 148 9.51 19.65 4.36
N PHE A 149 10.72 19.98 4.84
CA PHE A 149 10.88 21.04 5.86
C PHE A 149 10.68 22.45 5.32
N GLY A 150 10.66 22.61 4.00
CA GLY A 150 10.46 23.86 3.31
C GLY A 150 9.00 24.18 2.99
N SER A 151 8.80 25.09 2.02
CA SER A 151 7.46 25.54 1.62
C SER A 151 6.70 24.47 0.83
N VAL A 152 5.42 24.28 1.16
CA VAL A 152 4.47 23.44 0.41
C VAL A 152 4.42 23.80 -1.09
N LYS A 153 4.70 25.07 -1.46
CA LYS A 153 4.72 25.52 -2.87
C LYS A 153 5.82 24.81 -3.69
N ILE A 154 7.01 24.64 -3.12
CA ILE A 154 8.13 23.96 -3.80
C ILE A 154 7.76 22.50 -4.06
N MET A 155 7.22 21.83 -3.04
CA MET A 155 6.75 20.46 -3.13
C MET A 155 5.68 20.29 -4.22
N THR A 156 4.68 21.20 -4.28
CA THR A 156 3.58 21.10 -5.24
C THR A 156 4.04 21.28 -6.70
N HIS A 157 4.97 22.23 -6.92
CA HIS A 157 5.52 22.47 -8.26
C HIS A 157 6.32 21.27 -8.78
N PHE A 158 7.15 20.70 -7.90
CA PHE A 158 7.94 19.50 -8.17
C PHE A 158 7.03 18.30 -8.47
N THR A 159 5.99 18.09 -7.66
CA THR A 159 5.05 16.97 -7.80
C THR A 159 4.26 17.03 -9.11
N ASN A 160 3.84 18.22 -9.56
CA ASN A 160 3.04 18.37 -10.79
C ASN A 160 3.83 17.98 -12.06
N LEU A 161 5.11 18.38 -12.15
CA LEU A 161 5.97 18.02 -13.28
C LEU A 161 6.22 16.50 -13.32
N ILE A 162 6.49 15.92 -12.16
CA ILE A 162 6.73 14.49 -12.02
C ILE A 162 5.48 13.67 -12.38
N SER A 163 4.27 14.14 -12.04
CA SER A 163 3.04 13.39 -12.28
C SER A 163 2.81 13.06 -13.77
N ILE A 164 3.13 14.00 -14.65
CA ILE A 164 3.00 13.78 -16.11
C ILE A 164 4.00 12.73 -16.57
N PHE A 165 5.24 12.83 -16.14
CA PHE A 165 6.30 11.90 -16.47
C PHE A 165 5.99 10.47 -16.04
N LYS A 166 5.46 10.31 -14.83
CA LYS A 166 5.05 9.01 -14.23
C LYS A 166 3.96 8.26 -15.03
N ILE A 167 3.11 8.96 -15.75
CA ILE A 167 2.07 8.33 -16.58
C ILE A 167 2.61 8.05 -17.99
N LEU A 168 3.37 9.00 -18.54
CA LEU A 168 3.87 8.90 -19.90
C LEU A 168 4.92 7.80 -20.05
N LEU A 169 5.85 7.68 -19.12
CA LEU A 169 6.98 6.75 -19.31
C LEU A 169 6.57 5.27 -19.22
N PRO A 170 5.75 4.80 -18.27
CA PRO A 170 5.23 3.43 -18.30
C PRO A 170 4.46 3.13 -19.59
N THR A 171 3.63 4.08 -20.06
CA THR A 171 2.88 3.93 -21.30
C THR A 171 3.81 3.86 -22.52
N LEU A 172 4.82 4.73 -22.57
CA LEU A 172 5.86 4.70 -23.60
C LEU A 172 6.63 3.37 -23.59
N THR A 173 7.01 2.90 -22.40
CA THR A 173 7.72 1.62 -22.22
C THR A 173 6.90 0.46 -22.76
N ILE A 174 5.59 0.41 -22.50
CA ILE A 174 4.67 -0.60 -23.06
C ILE A 174 4.75 -0.57 -24.60
N VAL A 175 4.52 0.60 -25.21
CA VAL A 175 4.47 0.72 -26.65
C VAL A 175 5.80 0.34 -27.30
N VAL A 176 6.90 0.87 -26.77
CA VAL A 176 8.24 0.64 -27.36
C VAL A 176 8.65 -0.82 -27.26
N LEU A 177 8.49 -1.46 -26.11
CA LEU A 177 8.89 -2.87 -25.93
C LEU A 177 8.02 -3.82 -26.76
N ILE A 178 6.71 -3.58 -26.86
CA ILE A 178 5.83 -4.38 -27.73
C ILE A 178 6.24 -4.25 -29.20
N CYS A 179 6.59 -3.05 -29.65
CA CYS A 179 6.99 -2.82 -31.04
C CYS A 179 8.40 -3.33 -31.36
N SER A 180 9.29 -3.45 -30.37
CA SER A 180 10.71 -3.78 -30.58
C SER A 180 11.04 -5.27 -30.45
N GLY A 181 10.24 -6.05 -29.72
CA GLY A 181 10.53 -7.47 -29.55
C GLY A 181 9.47 -8.15 -28.68
N PHE A 182 8.36 -8.56 -29.29
CA PHE A 182 7.28 -9.25 -28.57
C PHE A 182 7.21 -10.73 -29.00
N HIS A 183 7.46 -11.60 -28.05
CA HIS A 183 7.48 -13.05 -28.23
C HIS A 183 6.22 -13.68 -27.64
N ALA A 184 5.17 -13.89 -28.45
CA ALA A 184 3.91 -14.49 -28.04
C ALA A 184 4.07 -15.92 -27.46
N GLN A 185 5.08 -16.64 -27.89
CA GLN A 185 5.41 -17.98 -27.39
C GLN A 185 5.75 -18.03 -25.89
N ASN A 186 6.19 -16.91 -25.29
CA ASN A 186 6.49 -16.82 -23.86
C ASN A 186 5.26 -17.01 -22.97
N PHE A 187 4.06 -16.86 -23.53
CA PHE A 187 2.80 -17.09 -22.81
C PHE A 187 2.41 -18.58 -22.74
N GLY A 188 3.13 -19.44 -23.46
CA GLY A 188 2.84 -20.86 -23.53
C GLY A 188 1.65 -21.22 -24.44
N SER A 189 1.61 -22.47 -24.89
CA SER A 189 0.55 -23.00 -25.76
C SER A 189 -0.54 -23.73 -24.98
N ASN A 190 -0.28 -24.02 -23.71
CA ASN A 190 -1.20 -24.76 -22.83
C ASN A 190 -1.15 -24.22 -21.38
N VAL A 191 -2.07 -24.72 -20.54
CA VAL A 191 -2.22 -24.28 -19.15
C VAL A 191 -0.94 -24.51 -18.33
N HIS A 192 -0.21 -25.60 -18.57
CA HIS A 192 1.02 -25.90 -17.82
C HIS A 192 2.16 -24.95 -18.19
N GLU A 193 2.26 -24.57 -19.45
CA GLU A 193 3.27 -23.60 -19.89
C GLU A 193 2.90 -22.18 -19.43
N PHE A 194 1.60 -21.84 -19.41
CA PHE A 194 1.11 -20.55 -18.89
C PHE A 194 1.27 -20.44 -17.35
N MET A 195 1.07 -21.54 -16.62
CA MET A 195 1.21 -21.61 -15.16
C MET A 195 2.29 -22.61 -14.75
N PRO A 196 3.57 -22.38 -15.08
CA PRO A 196 4.63 -23.38 -14.91
C PRO A 196 4.88 -23.76 -13.45
N TYR A 197 4.51 -22.89 -12.52
CA TYR A 197 4.68 -23.08 -11.06
C TYR A 197 3.36 -23.31 -10.33
N GLY A 198 2.27 -23.60 -11.08
CA GLY A 198 0.95 -23.88 -10.54
C GLY A 198 0.21 -22.64 -10.01
N THR A 199 -1.02 -22.85 -9.52
CA THR A 199 -1.90 -21.77 -9.07
C THR A 199 -1.40 -21.04 -7.82
N ARG A 200 -0.65 -21.73 -6.94
CA ARG A 200 -0.09 -21.18 -5.71
C ARG A 200 0.79 -19.96 -5.98
N SER A 201 1.62 -20.02 -7.03
CA SER A 201 2.53 -18.92 -7.40
C SER A 201 1.81 -17.62 -7.75
N ILE A 202 0.57 -17.70 -8.25
CA ILE A 202 -0.27 -16.53 -8.54
C ILE A 202 -0.60 -15.77 -7.25
N PHE A 203 -0.99 -16.49 -6.20
CA PHE A 203 -1.34 -15.91 -4.89
C PHE A 203 -0.10 -15.34 -4.19
N GLU A 204 1.01 -16.08 -4.23
CA GLU A 204 2.30 -15.63 -3.72
C GLU A 204 2.73 -14.33 -4.40
N ALA A 205 2.79 -14.28 -5.72
CA ALA A 205 3.15 -13.10 -6.48
C ALA A 205 2.24 -11.90 -6.17
N THR A 206 0.95 -12.12 -5.96
CA THR A 206 0.00 -11.04 -5.63
C THR A 206 0.42 -10.25 -4.39
N SER A 207 0.97 -10.91 -3.37
CA SER A 207 1.34 -10.25 -2.10
C SER A 207 2.81 -9.86 -2.00
N VAL A 208 3.75 -10.70 -2.49
CA VAL A 208 5.19 -10.47 -2.24
C VAL A 208 5.92 -9.74 -3.37
N SER A 209 5.33 -9.63 -4.57
CA SER A 209 5.94 -8.90 -5.68
C SER A 209 5.55 -7.41 -5.76
N GLY A 210 4.90 -6.87 -4.72
CA GLY A 210 4.49 -5.48 -4.65
C GLY A 210 3.21 -5.13 -5.40
N ILE A 211 2.44 -6.11 -5.89
CA ILE A 211 1.20 -5.89 -6.65
C ILE A 211 0.13 -5.19 -5.80
N ILE A 212 -0.17 -5.72 -4.59
CA ILE A 212 -1.13 -5.11 -3.66
C ILE A 212 -0.70 -3.68 -3.31
N MET A 213 0.58 -3.49 -2.97
CA MET A 213 1.14 -2.18 -2.67
C MET A 213 0.96 -1.19 -3.84
N SER A 214 1.15 -1.65 -5.08
CA SER A 214 1.00 -0.81 -6.28
C SER A 214 -0.42 -0.28 -6.48
N TYR A 215 -1.44 -0.91 -5.90
CA TYR A 215 -2.84 -0.47 -5.92
C TYR A 215 -3.29 0.27 -4.65
N ASP A 216 -2.44 0.37 -3.62
CA ASP A 216 -2.80 0.85 -2.29
C ASP A 216 -3.20 2.33 -2.23
N ALA A 217 -2.68 3.16 -3.10
CA ALA A 217 -2.83 4.62 -2.98
C ALA A 217 -4.23 5.18 -3.35
N PHE A 218 -5.27 4.36 -3.54
CA PHE A 218 -6.65 4.81 -3.69
C PHE A 218 -7.11 5.65 -2.47
N GLN A 219 -6.53 5.39 -1.31
CA GLN A 219 -6.77 6.13 -0.07
C GLN A 219 -6.45 7.64 -0.19
N THR A 220 -5.59 8.04 -1.12
CA THR A 220 -5.24 9.45 -1.34
C THR A 220 -6.48 10.30 -1.62
N VAL A 221 -7.38 9.83 -2.51
CA VAL A 221 -8.63 10.54 -2.84
C VAL A 221 -9.54 10.63 -1.62
N ILE A 222 -9.65 9.55 -0.85
CA ILE A 222 -10.50 9.46 0.34
C ILE A 222 -9.99 10.40 1.43
N ASN A 223 -8.68 10.40 1.68
CA ASN A 223 -8.03 11.25 2.68
C ASN A 223 -8.10 12.75 2.33
N MET A 224 -8.32 13.08 1.06
CA MET A 224 -8.54 14.45 0.59
C MET A 224 -10.03 14.84 0.55
N GLY A 225 -10.92 14.03 1.09
CA GLY A 225 -12.38 14.23 1.04
C GLY A 225 -12.83 15.63 1.43
N GLY A 226 -12.24 16.24 2.47
CA GLY A 226 -12.54 17.59 2.93
C GLY A 226 -12.15 18.73 1.96
N GLU A 227 -11.25 18.43 1.00
CA GLU A 227 -10.71 19.42 0.05
C GLU A 227 -11.34 19.31 -1.34
N LEU A 228 -12.13 18.25 -1.60
CA LEU A 228 -12.74 18.00 -2.90
C LEU A 228 -13.96 18.90 -3.16
N LYS A 229 -14.14 19.31 -4.43
CA LYS A 229 -15.44 19.80 -4.92
C LYS A 229 -16.40 18.61 -4.98
N ASN A 230 -17.64 18.79 -4.53
CA ASN A 230 -18.67 17.73 -4.53
C ASN A 230 -18.14 16.38 -4.03
N PRO A 231 -17.57 16.30 -2.80
CA PRO A 231 -16.81 15.15 -2.33
C PRO A 231 -17.61 13.85 -2.40
N ARG A 232 -18.91 13.89 -2.11
CA ARG A 232 -19.83 12.75 -2.16
C ARG A 232 -19.88 12.00 -3.51
N LYS A 233 -19.65 12.71 -4.63
CA LYS A 233 -19.60 12.13 -5.98
C LYS A 233 -18.15 11.94 -6.44
N ASN A 234 -17.27 12.89 -6.12
CA ASN A 234 -15.92 12.89 -6.66
C ASN A 234 -14.98 11.90 -5.96
N ILE A 235 -15.25 11.52 -4.71
CA ILE A 235 -14.54 10.39 -4.06
C ILE A 235 -14.82 9.11 -4.84
N VAL A 236 -16.10 8.79 -5.10
CA VAL A 236 -16.50 7.56 -5.81
C VAL A 236 -15.84 7.51 -7.19
N ARG A 237 -16.03 8.57 -7.99
CA ARG A 237 -15.49 8.62 -9.36
C ARG A 237 -13.98 8.67 -9.39
N GLY A 238 -13.36 9.46 -8.52
CA GLY A 238 -11.91 9.61 -8.44
C GLY A 238 -11.21 8.29 -8.11
N VAL A 239 -11.69 7.56 -7.11
CA VAL A 239 -11.15 6.25 -6.74
C VAL A 239 -11.32 5.24 -7.88
N LEU A 240 -12.54 5.06 -8.39
CA LEU A 240 -12.79 4.02 -9.39
C LEU A 240 -12.05 4.28 -10.70
N ILE A 241 -12.07 5.52 -11.21
CA ILE A 241 -11.40 5.87 -12.47
C ILE A 241 -9.88 5.69 -12.33
N SER A 242 -9.27 6.20 -11.24
CA SER A 242 -7.83 6.06 -11.05
C SER A 242 -7.41 4.59 -10.91
N MET A 243 -8.18 3.76 -10.21
CA MET A 243 -7.87 2.35 -10.06
C MET A 243 -7.99 1.57 -11.37
N ILE A 244 -9.03 1.84 -12.20
CA ILE A 244 -9.19 1.18 -13.51
C ILE A 244 -8.03 1.55 -14.43
N ILE A 245 -7.65 2.84 -14.50
CA ILE A 245 -6.52 3.29 -15.32
C ILE A 245 -5.22 2.61 -14.85
N THR A 246 -4.97 2.60 -13.55
CA THR A 246 -3.75 1.99 -12.99
C THR A 246 -3.73 0.48 -13.23
N ALA A 247 -4.86 -0.21 -13.06
CA ALA A 247 -4.95 -1.64 -13.33
C ALA A 247 -4.65 -1.95 -14.80
N ALA A 248 -5.20 -1.17 -15.73
CA ALA A 248 -4.93 -1.34 -17.15
C ALA A 248 -3.44 -1.15 -17.47
N ILE A 249 -2.79 -0.11 -16.93
CA ILE A 249 -1.35 0.16 -17.13
C ILE A 249 -0.52 -1.01 -16.57
N TYR A 250 -0.77 -1.45 -15.34
CA TYR A 250 0.03 -2.49 -14.71
C TYR A 250 -0.15 -3.87 -15.35
N ILE A 251 -1.37 -4.24 -15.73
CA ILE A 251 -1.61 -5.48 -16.48
C ILE A 251 -0.88 -5.43 -17.83
N MET A 252 -0.94 -4.31 -18.55
CA MET A 252 -0.23 -4.14 -19.82
C MET A 252 1.30 -4.16 -19.64
N LEU A 253 1.84 -3.58 -18.57
CA LEU A 253 3.26 -3.67 -18.23
C LEU A 253 3.67 -5.13 -17.98
N GLN A 254 2.84 -5.93 -17.28
CA GLN A 254 3.11 -7.35 -17.07
C GLN A 254 3.10 -8.14 -18.37
N VAL A 255 2.11 -7.90 -19.24
CA VAL A 255 2.04 -8.52 -20.57
C VAL A 255 3.28 -8.15 -21.39
N THR A 256 3.62 -6.87 -21.39
CA THR A 256 4.80 -6.35 -22.11
C THR A 256 6.09 -6.98 -21.59
N PHE A 257 6.26 -7.08 -20.25
CA PHE A 257 7.44 -7.68 -19.66
C PHE A 257 7.61 -9.14 -20.10
N ILE A 258 6.54 -9.95 -20.00
CA ILE A 258 6.57 -11.35 -20.42
C ILE A 258 6.90 -11.47 -21.90
N GLY A 259 6.24 -10.68 -22.74
CA GLY A 259 6.47 -10.69 -24.18
C GLY A 259 7.86 -10.22 -24.61
N ALA A 260 8.47 -9.31 -23.85
CA ALA A 260 9.78 -8.74 -24.19
C ALA A 260 10.99 -9.58 -23.74
N VAL A 261 10.80 -10.58 -22.87
CA VAL A 261 11.89 -11.47 -22.45
C VAL A 261 12.32 -12.33 -23.64
N GLU A 262 13.64 -12.40 -23.86
CA GLU A 262 14.22 -13.21 -24.92
C GLU A 262 13.98 -14.71 -24.68
N PRO A 263 13.35 -15.46 -25.58
CA PRO A 263 13.05 -16.89 -25.40
C PRO A 263 14.28 -17.75 -25.10
N SER A 264 15.41 -17.39 -25.68
CA SER A 264 16.69 -18.07 -25.46
C SER A 264 17.16 -18.01 -24.01
N MET A 265 16.81 -16.95 -23.27
CA MET A 265 17.06 -16.85 -21.81
C MET A 265 16.14 -17.80 -21.04
N LEU A 266 14.85 -17.84 -21.40
CA LEU A 266 13.88 -18.72 -20.72
C LEU A 266 14.23 -20.21 -20.87
N VAL A 267 14.75 -20.60 -22.04
CA VAL A 267 15.23 -21.98 -22.27
C VAL A 267 16.41 -22.31 -21.35
N LYS A 268 17.30 -21.34 -21.06
CA LYS A 268 18.49 -21.57 -20.24
C LYS A 268 18.22 -21.59 -18.75
N VAL A 269 17.41 -20.63 -18.24
CA VAL A 269 17.29 -20.39 -16.80
C VAL A 269 15.85 -20.48 -16.27
N GLY A 270 14.84 -20.59 -17.13
CA GLY A 270 13.43 -20.50 -16.76
C GLY A 270 13.05 -19.15 -16.17
N TRP A 271 11.78 -18.97 -15.78
CA TRP A 271 11.32 -17.71 -15.17
C TRP A 271 11.96 -17.44 -13.81
N HIS A 272 12.13 -18.47 -12.97
CA HIS A 272 12.78 -18.35 -11.66
C HIS A 272 14.25 -17.91 -11.73
N GLY A 273 14.95 -18.27 -12.80
CA GLY A 273 16.35 -17.93 -13.00
C GLY A 273 16.60 -16.55 -13.61
N ILE A 274 15.54 -15.82 -13.99
CA ILE A 274 15.70 -14.44 -14.45
C ILE A 274 16.07 -13.57 -13.25
N ASP A 275 17.25 -12.94 -13.33
CA ASP A 275 17.77 -12.07 -12.26
C ASP A 275 18.04 -10.65 -12.80
N PHE A 276 16.95 -9.93 -13.06
CA PHE A 276 17.02 -8.54 -13.48
C PHE A 276 17.05 -7.61 -12.25
N THR A 277 18.12 -6.84 -12.13
CA THR A 277 18.26 -5.83 -11.07
C THR A 277 17.35 -4.62 -11.34
N SER A 278 17.18 -4.27 -12.62
CA SER A 278 16.30 -3.21 -13.10
C SER A 278 15.46 -3.70 -14.29
N PRO A 279 14.35 -4.40 -14.01
CA PRO A 279 13.65 -5.27 -14.98
C PRO A 279 13.41 -4.67 -16.36
N PHE A 280 12.83 -3.47 -16.46
CA PHE A 280 12.56 -2.85 -17.75
C PHE A 280 13.80 -2.24 -18.41
N ALA A 281 14.76 -1.74 -17.61
CA ALA A 281 16.01 -1.22 -18.16
C ALA A 281 16.88 -2.37 -18.71
N ASP A 282 16.93 -3.50 -18.02
CA ASP A 282 17.66 -4.69 -18.46
C ASP A 282 17.06 -5.23 -19.78
N LEU A 283 15.73 -5.29 -19.89
CA LEU A 283 15.06 -5.65 -21.16
C LEU A 283 15.40 -4.66 -22.29
N ALA A 284 15.36 -3.37 -22.00
CA ALA A 284 15.69 -2.34 -23.01
C ALA A 284 17.17 -2.43 -23.46
N ILE A 285 18.09 -2.80 -22.55
CA ILE A 285 19.51 -3.07 -22.89
C ILE A 285 19.61 -4.28 -23.81
N ILE A 286 18.95 -5.39 -23.49
CA ILE A 286 18.96 -6.63 -24.28
C ILE A 286 18.41 -6.37 -25.69
N LEU A 287 17.37 -5.56 -25.82
CA LEU A 287 16.76 -5.17 -27.09
C LEU A 287 17.52 -4.05 -27.82
N GLY A 288 18.62 -3.53 -27.27
CA GLY A 288 19.43 -2.48 -27.90
C GLY A 288 18.78 -1.10 -27.94
N ILE A 289 17.77 -0.82 -27.11
CA ILE A 289 16.99 0.43 -27.12
C ILE A 289 17.61 1.44 -26.14
N ASN A 290 18.82 1.91 -26.45
CA ASN A 290 19.64 2.73 -25.56
C ASN A 290 18.97 4.04 -25.08
N TRP A 291 18.16 4.68 -25.93
CA TRP A 291 17.46 5.91 -25.52
C TRP A 291 16.38 5.64 -24.44
N LEU A 292 15.70 4.48 -24.52
CA LEU A 292 14.73 4.07 -23.50
C LEU A 292 15.44 3.73 -22.20
N VAL A 293 16.60 3.09 -22.25
CA VAL A 293 17.45 2.80 -21.08
C VAL A 293 17.74 4.07 -20.31
N ILE A 294 18.14 5.16 -20.98
CA ILE A 294 18.43 6.45 -20.34
C ILE A 294 17.17 7.00 -19.65
N LEU A 295 16.01 6.96 -20.32
CA LEU A 295 14.75 7.43 -19.74
C LEU A 295 14.32 6.59 -18.53
N LEU A 296 14.49 5.27 -18.57
CA LEU A 296 14.17 4.37 -17.47
C LEU A 296 15.07 4.60 -16.25
N TYR A 297 16.37 4.80 -16.47
CA TYR A 297 17.27 5.17 -15.37
C TYR A 297 16.99 6.57 -14.81
N LEU A 298 16.56 7.51 -15.64
CA LEU A 298 16.12 8.82 -15.18
C LEU A 298 14.85 8.68 -14.31
N ASP A 299 13.86 7.88 -14.73
CA ASP A 299 12.63 7.68 -13.97
C ASP A 299 12.86 6.93 -12.66
N ALA A 300 13.83 6.03 -12.62
CA ALA A 300 14.22 5.35 -11.39
C ALA A 300 14.70 6.31 -10.27
N PHE A 301 14.97 7.57 -10.61
CA PHE A 301 15.14 8.66 -9.66
C PHE A 301 13.88 9.52 -9.55
N VAL A 302 13.35 9.96 -10.68
CA VAL A 302 12.25 10.93 -10.72
C VAL A 302 10.99 10.38 -10.03
N SER A 303 10.59 9.15 -10.35
CA SER A 303 9.40 8.54 -9.76
C SER A 303 9.57 8.23 -8.27
N PRO A 304 10.61 7.50 -7.83
CA PRO A 304 10.86 7.25 -6.41
C PRO A 304 11.05 8.52 -5.58
N PHE A 305 11.79 9.52 -6.08
CA PHE A 305 11.95 10.78 -5.37
C PHE A 305 10.64 11.52 -5.20
N GLY A 306 9.83 11.62 -6.26
CA GLY A 306 8.50 12.24 -6.19
C GLY A 306 7.59 11.56 -5.19
N THR A 307 7.56 10.23 -5.21
CA THR A 307 6.76 9.41 -4.30
C THR A 307 7.31 9.48 -2.87
N GLY A 308 8.62 9.34 -2.67
CA GLY A 308 9.27 9.41 -1.37
C GLY A 308 9.01 10.75 -0.66
N VAL A 309 9.15 11.87 -1.38
CA VAL A 309 8.82 13.21 -0.87
C VAL A 309 7.33 13.30 -0.49
N ALA A 310 6.43 12.78 -1.32
CA ALA A 310 4.99 12.79 -1.04
C ALA A 310 4.63 11.95 0.20
N PHE A 311 5.28 10.79 0.38
CA PHE A 311 5.01 9.91 1.52
C PHE A 311 5.60 10.42 2.82
N VAL A 312 6.73 11.13 2.84
CA VAL A 312 7.19 11.86 4.04
C VAL A 312 6.12 12.84 4.52
N ALA A 313 5.51 13.60 3.59
CA ALA A 313 4.44 14.52 3.93
C ALA A 313 3.16 13.81 4.41
N THR A 314 2.83 12.66 3.83
CA THR A 314 1.62 11.90 4.14
C THR A 314 1.76 11.16 5.47
N ALA A 315 2.87 10.45 5.69
CA ALA A 315 3.16 9.72 6.92
C ALA A 315 3.21 10.65 8.14
N SER A 316 3.93 11.76 8.03
CA SER A 316 4.05 12.72 9.13
C SER A 316 2.71 13.39 9.49
N ARG A 317 1.85 13.65 8.51
CA ARG A 317 0.50 14.14 8.77
C ARG A 317 -0.40 13.06 9.40
N ALA A 318 -0.27 11.80 8.98
CA ALA A 318 -0.99 10.69 9.58
C ALA A 318 -0.60 10.52 11.06
N LEU A 319 0.71 10.52 11.37
CA LEU A 319 1.22 10.46 12.74
C LEU A 319 0.75 11.67 13.57
N ALA A 320 0.84 12.88 13.02
CA ALA A 320 0.36 14.09 13.67
C ALA A 320 -1.16 14.06 13.92
N ALA A 321 -1.95 13.54 12.96
CA ALA A 321 -3.40 13.41 13.13
C ALA A 321 -3.77 12.45 14.29
N MET A 322 -3.00 11.40 14.51
CA MET A 322 -3.21 10.48 15.64
C MET A 322 -2.99 11.16 17.00
N THR A 323 -2.24 12.27 17.08
CA THR A 323 -2.11 13.03 18.33
C THR A 323 -3.40 13.75 18.73
N HIS A 324 -4.30 14.03 17.77
CA HIS A 324 -5.59 14.66 18.05
C HIS A 324 -6.55 13.72 18.78
N THR A 325 -6.37 12.42 18.66
CA THR A 325 -7.10 11.41 19.44
C THR A 325 -6.54 11.24 20.86
N ARG A 326 -5.47 11.96 21.20
CA ARG A 326 -4.77 11.96 22.51
C ARG A 326 -4.11 10.63 22.90
N HIS A 327 -3.91 9.72 21.95
CA HIS A 327 -3.22 8.43 22.18
C HIS A 327 -1.72 8.47 21.82
N LEU A 328 -1.22 9.64 21.45
CA LEU A 328 0.20 9.89 21.18
C LEU A 328 0.67 11.20 21.85
N PRO A 329 1.99 11.36 22.08
CA PRO A 329 2.55 12.57 22.65
C PRO A 329 2.16 13.81 21.86
N LYS A 330 1.66 14.85 22.53
CA LYS A 330 1.21 16.10 21.89
C LYS A 330 2.29 16.81 21.08
N TRP A 331 3.57 16.61 21.44
CA TRP A 331 4.69 17.24 20.72
C TRP A 331 4.86 16.73 19.30
N LEU A 332 4.49 15.46 19.00
CA LEU A 332 4.50 14.92 17.64
C LEU A 332 3.54 15.67 16.70
N GLY A 333 2.41 16.15 17.24
CA GLY A 333 1.41 16.91 16.48
C GLY A 333 1.70 18.41 16.37
N ARG A 334 2.79 18.93 16.97
CA ARG A 334 3.10 20.37 16.90
C ARG A 334 3.46 20.77 15.47
N LEU A 335 2.70 21.72 14.94
CA LEU A 335 2.96 22.31 13.63
C LEU A 335 3.95 23.46 13.74
N ASN A 336 4.90 23.52 12.79
CA ASN A 336 5.77 24.68 12.65
C ASN A 336 4.93 25.92 12.30
N GLN A 337 5.14 27.04 13.00
CA GLN A 337 4.32 28.25 12.85
C GLN A 337 4.39 28.88 11.45
N LYS A 338 5.53 28.78 10.77
CA LYS A 338 5.75 29.41 9.46
C LYS A 338 5.13 28.61 8.30
N TYR A 339 5.22 27.28 8.33
CA TYR A 339 4.84 26.43 7.20
C TYR A 339 3.69 25.46 7.51
N LEU A 340 3.22 25.39 8.77
CA LEU A 340 2.17 24.51 9.26
C LEU A 340 2.48 23.02 9.01
N ILE A 341 3.74 22.63 9.20
CA ILE A 341 4.27 21.29 8.95
C ILE A 341 4.65 20.61 10.27
N PRO A 342 4.33 19.32 10.48
CA PRO A 342 4.65 18.59 11.71
C PRO A 342 6.09 18.05 11.69
N ARG A 343 7.09 18.92 11.90
CA ARG A 343 8.52 18.57 11.79
C ARG A 343 8.96 17.47 12.76
N TYR A 344 8.38 17.42 13.97
CA TYR A 344 8.70 16.37 14.94
C TYR A 344 8.22 14.98 14.46
N ALA A 345 7.03 14.94 13.85
CA ALA A 345 6.54 13.70 13.23
C ALA A 345 7.46 13.25 12.08
N MET A 346 7.93 14.17 11.23
CA MET A 346 8.87 13.84 10.15
C MET A 346 10.18 13.24 10.66
N ILE A 347 10.71 13.73 11.78
CA ILE A 347 11.93 13.18 12.40
C ILE A 347 11.64 11.78 12.96
N ALA A 348 10.49 11.58 13.61
CA ALA A 348 10.08 10.27 14.11
C ALA A 348 9.89 9.26 12.96
N ASP A 349 9.27 9.69 11.85
CA ASP A 349 9.12 8.89 10.62
C ASP A 349 10.48 8.51 10.04
N LEU A 350 11.44 9.44 9.97
CA LEU A 350 12.79 9.17 9.47
C LEU A 350 13.52 8.13 10.34
N ILE A 351 13.42 8.25 11.66
CA ILE A 351 14.03 7.27 12.59
C ILE A 351 13.42 5.89 12.37
N LEU A 352 12.08 5.79 12.28
CA LEU A 352 11.43 4.51 12.03
C LEU A 352 11.78 3.96 10.64
N ALA A 353 11.83 4.80 9.61
CA ALA A 353 12.21 4.42 8.26
C ALA A 353 13.63 3.80 8.21
N VAL A 354 14.60 4.37 8.96
CA VAL A 354 15.95 3.82 9.09
C VAL A 354 15.94 2.45 9.76
N ILE A 355 15.15 2.28 10.82
CA ILE A 355 15.00 0.98 11.48
C ILE A 355 14.42 -0.05 10.52
N LEU A 356 13.33 0.29 9.81
CA LEU A 356 12.67 -0.62 8.88
C LEU A 356 13.57 -1.06 7.73
N VAL A 357 14.33 -0.13 7.10
CA VAL A 357 15.25 -0.51 6.02
C VAL A 357 16.46 -1.30 6.50
N SER A 358 16.83 -1.14 7.76
CA SER A 358 17.91 -1.94 8.37
C SER A 358 17.48 -3.40 8.63
N LEU A 359 16.18 -3.61 8.89
CA LEU A 359 15.58 -4.94 9.08
C LEU A 359 15.21 -5.61 7.75
N PHE A 360 14.62 -4.85 6.81
CA PHE A 360 14.09 -5.33 5.54
C PHE A 360 14.90 -4.73 4.38
N ARG A 361 16.04 -5.38 4.07
CA ARG A 361 17.10 -4.83 3.23
C ARG A 361 16.90 -4.91 1.72
N ASN A 362 15.70 -5.23 1.24
CA ASN A 362 15.42 -5.25 -0.20
C ASN A 362 14.01 -4.72 -0.51
N TRP A 363 13.80 -4.33 -1.77
CA TRP A 363 12.56 -3.75 -2.23
C TRP A 363 11.34 -4.67 -2.01
N ASN A 364 11.48 -5.97 -2.33
CA ASN A 364 10.38 -6.93 -2.20
C ASN A 364 9.93 -7.14 -0.74
N LEU A 365 10.88 -7.22 0.21
CA LEU A 365 10.55 -7.34 1.63
C LEU A 365 9.85 -6.09 2.15
N LEU A 366 10.32 -4.89 1.77
CA LEU A 366 9.65 -3.64 2.13
C LEU A 366 8.25 -3.56 1.53
N ALA A 367 8.08 -3.96 0.25
CA ALA A 367 6.77 -4.04 -0.40
C ALA A 367 5.83 -5.02 0.32
N THR A 368 6.34 -6.14 0.81
CA THR A 368 5.57 -7.12 1.58
C THR A 368 5.15 -6.56 2.95
N VAL A 369 6.04 -5.84 3.64
CA VAL A 369 5.71 -5.13 4.90
C VAL A 369 4.63 -4.10 4.68
N ILE A 370 4.71 -3.30 3.61
CA ILE A 370 3.68 -2.33 3.23
C ILE A 370 2.37 -3.06 2.97
N THR A 371 2.38 -4.10 2.15
CA THR A 371 1.21 -4.91 1.82
C THR A 371 0.52 -5.42 3.07
N ALA A 372 1.24 -6.11 3.96
CA ALA A 372 0.67 -6.69 5.17
C ALA A 372 0.13 -5.62 6.12
N SER A 373 0.88 -4.52 6.34
CA SER A 373 0.45 -3.43 7.22
C SER A 373 -0.82 -2.74 6.70
N THR A 374 -0.84 -2.42 5.41
CA THR A 374 -2.00 -1.80 4.74
C THR A 374 -3.24 -2.69 4.81
N LEU A 375 -3.09 -3.98 4.51
CA LEU A 375 -4.20 -4.92 4.53
C LEU A 375 -4.78 -5.09 5.94
N ILE A 376 -3.94 -5.08 7.00
CA ILE A 376 -4.41 -5.08 8.39
C ILE A 376 -5.26 -3.84 8.69
N ALA A 377 -4.83 -2.66 8.23
CA ALA A 377 -5.64 -1.45 8.36
C ALA A 377 -6.96 -1.57 7.58
N TYR A 378 -6.91 -2.10 6.36
CA TYR A 378 -8.04 -2.20 5.44
C TYR A 378 -9.11 -3.22 5.85
N LEU A 379 -8.77 -4.22 6.66
CA LEU A 379 -9.75 -5.15 7.25
C LEU A 379 -10.87 -4.42 8.00
N THR A 380 -10.59 -3.24 8.55
CA THR A 380 -11.59 -2.48 9.30
C THR A 380 -12.68 -1.86 8.42
N GLY A 381 -12.42 -1.61 7.15
CA GLY A 381 -13.39 -1.00 6.22
C GLY A 381 -14.68 -1.81 6.02
N PRO A 382 -14.58 -3.09 5.58
CA PRO A 382 -15.72 -3.98 5.43
C PRO A 382 -16.56 -4.14 6.69
N VAL A 383 -15.89 -4.25 7.86
CA VAL A 383 -16.57 -4.38 9.16
C VAL A 383 -17.25 -3.06 9.54
N THR A 384 -16.55 -1.93 9.39
CA THR A 384 -17.07 -0.60 9.72
C THR A 384 -18.30 -0.23 8.91
N VAL A 385 -18.26 -0.41 7.58
CA VAL A 385 -19.39 -0.03 6.71
C VAL A 385 -20.65 -0.80 7.07
N MET A 386 -20.53 -2.11 7.35
CA MET A 386 -21.68 -2.94 7.69
C MET A 386 -22.16 -2.73 9.13
N THR A 387 -21.24 -2.48 10.07
CA THR A 387 -21.60 -2.06 11.43
C THR A 387 -22.40 -0.77 11.42
N LEU A 388 -21.95 0.26 10.69
CA LEU A 388 -22.67 1.53 10.57
C LEU A 388 -24.02 1.38 9.86
N ARG A 389 -24.13 0.50 8.86
CA ARG A 389 -25.43 0.19 8.24
C ARG A 389 -26.43 -0.41 9.23
N LYS A 390 -25.95 -1.23 10.18
CA LYS A 390 -26.77 -1.88 11.22
C LYS A 390 -27.10 -0.95 12.39
N VAL A 391 -26.08 -0.25 12.94
CA VAL A 391 -26.21 0.54 14.18
C VAL A 391 -26.79 1.93 13.92
N LYS A 392 -26.50 2.52 12.75
CA LYS A 392 -26.96 3.87 12.35
C LYS A 392 -27.62 3.82 10.96
N PRO A 393 -28.75 3.14 10.79
CA PRO A 393 -29.39 2.95 9.48
C PRO A 393 -29.85 4.27 8.82
N ASN A 394 -30.14 5.29 9.60
CA ASN A 394 -30.65 6.59 9.16
C ASN A 394 -29.57 7.59 8.73
N LEU A 395 -28.27 7.22 8.82
CA LEU A 395 -27.21 8.09 8.31
C LEU A 395 -27.34 8.28 6.80
N ASP A 396 -27.13 9.51 6.34
CA ASP A 396 -27.11 9.83 4.91
C ASP A 396 -25.95 9.09 4.20
N ARG A 397 -26.27 8.32 3.17
CA ARG A 397 -25.32 7.52 2.38
C ARG A 397 -25.43 7.89 0.91
N PRO A 398 -24.67 8.89 0.46
CA PRO A 398 -24.69 9.33 -0.94
C PRO A 398 -24.31 8.24 -1.94
N PHE A 399 -23.52 7.25 -1.51
CA PHE A 399 -23.17 6.05 -2.23
C PHE A 399 -23.50 4.83 -1.36
N LYS A 400 -24.56 4.11 -1.71
CA LYS A 400 -25.07 2.95 -0.96
C LYS A 400 -25.33 1.78 -1.93
N PRO A 401 -24.28 1.07 -2.39
CA PRO A 401 -24.48 -0.05 -3.30
C PRO A 401 -25.25 -1.18 -2.64
N ARG A 402 -26.24 -1.73 -3.38
CA ARG A 402 -27.12 -2.81 -2.90
C ARG A 402 -26.36 -4.10 -2.63
N TYR A 403 -25.28 -4.34 -3.37
CA TYR A 403 -24.44 -5.55 -3.25
C TYR A 403 -23.43 -5.50 -2.09
N MET A 404 -23.33 -4.40 -1.33
CA MET A 404 -22.38 -4.27 -0.22
C MET A 404 -22.48 -5.39 0.84
N PRO A 405 -23.68 -5.91 1.21
CA PRO A 405 -23.78 -7.02 2.15
C PRO A 405 -23.07 -8.31 1.71
N TYR A 406 -22.90 -8.50 0.40
CA TYR A 406 -22.17 -9.63 -0.19
C TYR A 406 -20.72 -9.27 -0.45
N LEU A 407 -20.46 -8.06 -0.90
CA LEU A 407 -19.11 -7.58 -1.20
C LEU A 407 -18.24 -7.47 0.06
N ALA A 408 -18.77 -6.94 1.16
CA ALA A 408 -18.00 -6.69 2.36
C ALA A 408 -17.41 -7.98 3.00
N PRO A 409 -18.14 -9.08 3.18
CA PRO A 409 -17.54 -10.33 3.65
C PRO A 409 -16.52 -10.90 2.66
N ILE A 410 -16.76 -10.80 1.34
CA ILE A 410 -15.81 -11.23 0.30
C ILE A 410 -14.54 -10.39 0.40
N ALA A 411 -14.64 -9.06 0.50
CA ALA A 411 -13.49 -8.17 0.67
C ALA A 411 -12.69 -8.52 1.94
N PHE A 412 -13.36 -8.83 3.05
CA PHE A 412 -12.70 -9.24 4.29
C PHE A 412 -11.93 -10.57 4.13
N ILE A 413 -12.55 -11.58 3.50
CA ILE A 413 -11.91 -12.88 3.24
C ILE A 413 -10.71 -12.70 2.32
N LEU A 414 -10.85 -11.98 1.21
CA LEU A 414 -9.76 -11.74 0.26
C LEU A 414 -8.60 -10.96 0.90
N THR A 415 -8.91 -9.99 1.76
CA THR A 415 -7.89 -9.27 2.55
C THR A 415 -7.15 -10.22 3.48
N SER A 416 -7.87 -11.13 4.17
CA SER A 416 -7.28 -12.11 5.08
C SER A 416 -6.37 -13.10 4.33
N LEU A 417 -6.80 -13.59 3.19
CA LEU A 417 -5.97 -14.44 2.33
C LEU A 417 -4.72 -13.70 1.86
N SER A 418 -4.85 -12.43 1.47
CA SER A 418 -3.70 -11.63 1.03
C SER A 418 -2.69 -11.35 2.15
N ILE A 419 -3.15 -11.22 3.41
CA ILE A 419 -2.26 -11.15 4.59
C ILE A 419 -1.52 -12.48 4.75
N TYR A 420 -2.19 -13.62 4.60
CA TYR A 420 -1.56 -14.93 4.67
C TYR A 420 -0.51 -15.14 3.56
N TRP A 421 -0.80 -14.68 2.32
CA TRP A 421 0.13 -14.75 1.19
C TRP A 421 1.36 -13.84 1.34
N SER A 422 1.37 -12.95 2.35
CA SER A 422 2.56 -12.16 2.69
C SER A 422 3.67 -12.98 3.35
N MET A 423 3.45 -14.28 3.53
CA MET A 423 4.38 -15.33 3.95
C MET A 423 4.87 -15.22 5.41
N TRP A 424 5.17 -16.37 5.99
CA TRP A 424 5.96 -16.46 7.22
C TRP A 424 7.46 -16.26 6.86
N PRO A 425 8.27 -15.55 7.67
CA PRO A 425 7.92 -14.91 8.94
C PRO A 425 7.42 -13.45 8.82
N THR A 426 7.34 -12.87 7.62
CA THR A 426 7.03 -11.44 7.44
C THR A 426 5.68 -11.06 8.05
N THR A 427 4.66 -11.91 7.91
CA THR A 427 3.34 -11.66 8.47
C THR A 427 3.38 -11.45 9.99
N ILE A 428 4.06 -12.33 10.75
CA ILE A 428 4.17 -12.17 12.21
C ILE A 428 5.03 -10.98 12.58
N GLN A 429 6.10 -10.71 11.85
CA GLN A 429 6.96 -9.54 12.10
C GLN A 429 6.17 -8.23 11.99
N VAL A 430 5.33 -8.10 10.97
CA VAL A 430 4.45 -6.93 10.78
C VAL A 430 3.42 -6.84 11.89
N ILE A 431 2.78 -7.96 12.26
CA ILE A 431 1.81 -7.99 13.37
C ILE A 431 2.47 -7.56 14.68
N LEU A 432 3.71 -8.01 14.96
CA LEU A 432 4.47 -7.60 16.14
C LEU A 432 4.81 -6.10 16.11
N VAL A 433 5.23 -5.56 14.97
CA VAL A 433 5.50 -4.11 14.82
C VAL A 433 4.22 -3.30 15.08
N ILE A 434 3.07 -3.78 14.61
CA ILE A 434 1.78 -3.13 14.89
C ILE A 434 1.44 -3.25 16.38
N ALA A 435 1.66 -4.41 16.99
CA ALA A 435 1.40 -4.65 18.42
C ALA A 435 2.24 -3.75 19.33
N LEU A 436 3.44 -3.31 18.92
CA LEU A 436 4.26 -2.34 19.66
C LEU A 436 3.56 -0.98 19.87
N GLY A 437 2.54 -0.66 19.09
CA GLY A 437 1.69 0.51 19.32
C GLY A 437 0.73 0.37 20.51
N LEU A 438 0.34 -0.85 20.86
CA LEU A 438 -0.66 -1.09 21.92
C LEU A 438 -0.23 -0.59 23.31
N PRO A 439 1.01 -0.83 23.79
CA PRO A 439 1.48 -0.24 25.05
C PRO A 439 1.37 1.28 25.09
N ILE A 440 1.66 1.95 23.97
CA ILE A 440 1.52 3.40 23.84
C ILE A 440 0.05 3.79 23.98
N TYR A 441 -0.85 3.12 23.26
CA TYR A 441 -2.29 3.34 23.36
C TYR A 441 -2.78 3.20 24.81
N PHE A 442 -2.49 2.08 25.47
CA PHE A 442 -2.96 1.80 26.85
C PHE A 442 -2.40 2.80 27.86
N TYR A 443 -1.12 3.20 27.71
CA TYR A 443 -0.54 4.23 28.57
C TYR A 443 -1.35 5.53 28.50
N TYR A 444 -1.63 6.02 27.26
CA TYR A 444 -2.35 7.28 27.09
C TYR A 444 -3.84 7.17 27.47
N GLU A 445 -4.48 6.04 27.20
CA GLU A 445 -5.88 5.80 27.53
C GLU A 445 -6.10 5.82 29.05
N ILE A 446 -5.24 5.12 29.80
CA ILE A 446 -5.34 5.03 31.26
C ILE A 446 -5.05 6.39 31.92
N HIS A 447 -4.03 7.13 31.46
CA HIS A 447 -3.58 8.33 32.13
C HIS A 447 -4.34 9.62 31.72
N TYR A 448 -4.91 9.66 30.53
CA TYR A 448 -5.41 10.92 29.96
C TYR A 448 -6.86 10.90 29.48
N GLN A 449 -7.42 9.76 29.15
CA GLN A 449 -8.75 9.69 28.52
C GLN A 449 -9.85 9.21 29.44
N HIS A 450 -9.59 8.31 30.37
CA HIS A 450 -10.55 7.68 31.29
C HIS A 450 -11.82 7.19 30.57
N SER A 451 -11.71 6.79 29.29
CA SER A 451 -12.83 6.20 28.57
C SER A 451 -13.16 4.82 29.15
N ASN A 452 -14.33 4.28 28.81
CA ASN A 452 -14.70 2.95 29.27
C ASN A 452 -13.82 1.87 28.57
N LEU A 453 -12.61 1.64 29.11
CA LEU A 453 -11.62 0.70 28.56
C LEU A 453 -12.23 -0.70 28.33
N LYS A 454 -13.14 -1.14 29.20
CA LYS A 454 -13.84 -2.43 29.06
C LYS A 454 -14.68 -2.47 27.79
N GLU A 455 -15.35 -1.38 27.44
CA GLU A 455 -16.15 -1.26 26.22
C GLU A 455 -15.25 -1.20 24.97
N GLN A 456 -14.15 -0.46 25.03
CA GLN A 456 -13.14 -0.38 23.96
C GLN A 456 -12.52 -1.75 23.66
N LEU A 457 -12.11 -2.48 24.72
CA LEU A 457 -11.59 -3.84 24.58
C LEU A 457 -12.64 -4.79 23.98
N ARG A 458 -13.88 -4.74 24.49
CA ARG A 458 -14.95 -5.60 23.96
C ARG A 458 -15.21 -5.36 22.47
N SER A 459 -15.15 -4.12 22.02
CA SER A 459 -15.38 -3.76 20.61
C SER A 459 -14.22 -4.16 19.69
N CYS A 460 -12.98 -4.16 20.19
CA CYS A 460 -11.77 -4.46 19.43
C CYS A 460 -11.27 -5.91 19.56
N TRP A 461 -11.82 -6.69 20.51
CA TRP A 461 -11.30 -8.02 20.86
C TRP A 461 -11.25 -8.98 19.68
N TRP A 462 -12.24 -8.91 18.78
CA TRP A 462 -12.26 -9.69 17.54
C TRP A 462 -11.01 -9.48 16.70
N MET A 463 -10.50 -8.24 16.62
CA MET A 463 -9.31 -7.90 15.83
C MET A 463 -8.04 -8.45 16.47
N ILE A 464 -7.92 -8.37 17.80
CA ILE A 464 -6.76 -8.91 18.53
C ILE A 464 -6.69 -10.42 18.35
N VAL A 465 -7.81 -11.13 18.55
CA VAL A 465 -7.87 -12.59 18.37
C VAL A 465 -7.65 -12.96 16.90
N TYR A 466 -8.16 -12.17 15.96
CA TYR A 466 -7.92 -12.35 14.54
C TYR A 466 -6.41 -12.26 14.19
N LEU A 467 -5.70 -11.26 14.70
CA LEU A 467 -4.27 -11.12 14.45
C LEU A 467 -3.46 -12.29 15.04
N ILE A 468 -3.83 -12.77 16.20
CA ILE A 468 -3.24 -13.99 16.81
C ILE A 468 -3.53 -15.20 15.91
N PHE A 469 -4.78 -15.36 15.46
CA PHE A 469 -5.17 -16.44 14.54
C PHE A 469 -4.36 -16.39 13.25
N MET A 470 -4.22 -15.22 12.61
CA MET A 470 -3.43 -15.06 11.39
C MET A 470 -1.94 -15.36 11.61
N SER A 471 -1.39 -15.00 12.77
CA SER A 471 -0.02 -15.35 13.14
C SER A 471 0.17 -16.88 13.25
N ILE A 472 -0.78 -17.57 13.87
CA ILE A 472 -0.77 -19.02 13.97
C ILE A 472 -0.92 -19.66 12.59
N MET A 473 -1.89 -19.20 11.79
CA MET A 473 -2.13 -19.74 10.44
C MET A 473 -0.93 -19.53 9.52
N SER A 474 -0.25 -18.38 9.60
CA SER A 474 0.97 -18.14 8.83
C SER A 474 2.09 -19.12 9.19
N TYR A 475 2.18 -19.56 10.46
CA TYR A 475 3.16 -20.54 10.93
C TYR A 475 2.79 -21.98 10.56
N VAL A 476 1.54 -22.41 10.83
CA VAL A 476 1.11 -23.81 10.64
C VAL A 476 0.69 -24.13 9.20
N GLY A 477 0.48 -23.13 8.38
CA GLY A 477 -0.01 -23.25 7.03
C GLY A 477 0.98 -23.89 6.07
N SER A 478 0.69 -23.80 4.79
CA SER A 478 1.45 -24.43 3.69
C SER A 478 2.90 -23.90 3.64
N ASP A 479 3.83 -24.82 3.33
CA ASP A 479 5.25 -24.56 3.09
C ASP A 479 5.48 -23.52 1.99
N GLY A 480 4.61 -23.52 0.98
CA GLY A 480 4.69 -22.54 -0.10
C GLY A 480 4.44 -21.09 0.32
N PHE A 481 3.87 -20.88 1.50
CA PHE A 481 3.76 -19.56 2.13
C PHE A 481 4.67 -19.43 3.36
N GLY A 482 5.74 -20.23 3.41
CA GLY A 482 6.76 -20.20 4.46
C GLY A 482 6.35 -20.90 5.76
N GLY A 483 5.16 -21.52 5.82
CA GLY A 483 4.65 -22.23 7.00
C GLY A 483 5.26 -23.63 7.16
N GLN A 484 4.87 -24.30 8.25
CA GLN A 484 5.36 -25.65 8.61
C GLN A 484 4.61 -26.78 7.89
N ASN A 485 3.69 -26.47 6.98
CA ASN A 485 2.91 -27.43 6.19
C ASN A 485 2.05 -28.42 7.01
N TRP A 486 1.64 -28.01 8.23
CA TRP A 486 0.70 -28.79 9.04
C TRP A 486 -0.70 -28.77 8.41
N ILE A 487 -1.08 -27.62 7.82
CA ILE A 487 -2.28 -27.48 7.01
C ILE A 487 -1.84 -27.22 5.58
N LYS A 488 -2.05 -28.23 4.71
CA LYS A 488 -1.59 -28.21 3.32
C LYS A 488 -2.49 -27.36 2.44
N TYR A 489 -1.90 -26.78 1.38
CA TYR A 489 -2.65 -26.14 0.30
C TYR A 489 -3.54 -27.19 -0.42
N PRO A 490 -4.83 -26.90 -0.74
CA PRO A 490 -5.53 -25.64 -0.55
C PRO A 490 -6.36 -25.54 0.75
N PHE A 491 -6.24 -26.50 1.69
CA PHE A 491 -7.06 -26.54 2.92
C PHE A 491 -6.77 -25.34 3.85
N ASP A 492 -5.55 -24.82 3.86
CA ASP A 492 -5.18 -23.59 4.56
C ASP A 492 -6.07 -22.39 4.15
N PHE A 493 -6.34 -22.24 2.84
CA PHE A 493 -7.24 -21.20 2.33
C PHE A 493 -8.67 -21.37 2.82
N VAL A 494 -9.16 -22.61 2.86
CA VAL A 494 -10.52 -22.91 3.36
C VAL A 494 -10.64 -22.54 4.83
N VAL A 495 -9.65 -22.94 5.65
CA VAL A 495 -9.62 -22.62 7.08
C VAL A 495 -9.60 -21.11 7.29
N ILE A 496 -8.74 -20.37 6.57
CA ILE A 496 -8.67 -18.91 6.68
C ILE A 496 -9.98 -18.26 6.22
N ALA A 497 -10.56 -18.69 5.12
CA ALA A 497 -11.79 -18.11 4.59
C ALA A 497 -12.97 -18.29 5.57
N VAL A 498 -13.15 -19.51 6.10
CA VAL A 498 -14.22 -19.83 7.07
C VAL A 498 -14.03 -19.07 8.37
N ALA A 499 -12.81 -19.08 8.94
CA ALA A 499 -12.50 -18.34 10.16
C ALA A 499 -12.69 -16.83 9.97
N SER A 500 -12.21 -16.27 8.83
CA SER A 500 -12.37 -14.85 8.49
C SER A 500 -13.83 -14.44 8.43
N LEU A 501 -14.69 -15.28 7.88
CA LEU A 501 -16.14 -15.02 7.88
C LEU A 501 -16.70 -14.96 9.31
N GLY A 502 -16.24 -15.85 10.20
CA GLY A 502 -16.56 -15.82 11.61
C GLY A 502 -16.11 -14.51 12.30
N PHE A 503 -14.86 -14.10 12.10
CA PHE A 503 -14.32 -12.84 12.62
C PHE A 503 -15.04 -11.60 12.08
N TYR A 504 -15.37 -11.60 10.79
CA TYR A 504 -16.14 -10.53 10.15
C TYR A 504 -17.50 -10.32 10.84
N TYR A 505 -18.29 -11.40 11.04
CA TYR A 505 -19.58 -11.29 11.73
C TYR A 505 -19.43 -10.98 13.21
N TRP A 506 -18.37 -11.47 13.86
CA TRP A 506 -18.05 -11.09 15.24
C TRP A 506 -17.78 -9.59 15.34
N GLY A 507 -16.94 -9.05 14.44
CA GLY A 507 -16.69 -7.61 14.37
C GLY A 507 -17.97 -6.80 14.25
N ILE A 508 -18.87 -7.15 13.30
CA ILE A 508 -20.14 -6.43 13.13
C ILE A 508 -21.01 -6.48 14.42
N LYS A 509 -20.98 -7.57 15.17
CA LYS A 509 -21.78 -7.73 16.42
C LYS A 509 -21.22 -6.89 17.58
N THR A 510 -19.92 -6.61 17.59
CA THR A 510 -19.24 -5.88 18.68
C THR A 510 -19.20 -4.38 18.48
N GLY A 511 -19.75 -3.87 17.39
CA GLY A 511 -19.84 -2.43 17.11
C GLY A 511 -20.59 -1.66 18.20
N LEU A 512 -20.10 -0.46 18.52
CA LEU A 512 -20.65 0.40 19.56
C LEU A 512 -22.00 1.00 19.13
N ARG A 513 -22.98 0.97 20.02
CA ARG A 513 -24.32 1.56 19.78
C ARG A 513 -24.35 3.08 20.01
N LYS A 514 -23.61 3.56 21.02
CA LYS A 514 -23.46 4.99 21.34
C LYS A 514 -22.10 5.45 20.80
N ILE A 515 -22.10 6.09 19.66
CA ILE A 515 -20.91 6.64 19.03
C ILE A 515 -21.13 8.14 18.90
N ASP A 516 -20.27 8.93 19.52
CA ASP A 516 -20.23 10.36 19.31
C ASP A 516 -19.56 10.64 17.94
N LEU A 517 -20.39 10.82 16.91
CA LEU A 517 -19.92 11.25 15.58
C LEU A 517 -19.64 12.75 15.65
N TYR A 518 -18.39 13.12 15.85
CA TYR A 518 -17.95 14.50 15.67
C TYR A 518 -17.71 14.75 14.18
N ILE A 519 -18.70 15.31 13.50
CA ILE A 519 -18.53 15.83 12.14
C ILE A 519 -18.10 17.29 12.25
N GLU A 520 -16.88 17.59 11.84
CA GLU A 520 -16.37 18.95 11.75
C GLU A 520 -17.05 19.62 10.55
N LYS A 521 -18.20 20.25 10.77
CA LYS A 521 -18.77 21.23 9.83
C LYS A 521 -18.34 22.62 10.26
N ASP A 522 -17.53 23.26 9.46
CA ASP A 522 -17.19 24.68 9.52
C ASP A 522 -17.21 25.28 10.94
N SER A 523 -16.20 24.95 11.74
CA SER A 523 -15.94 25.49 13.09
C SER A 523 -17.09 25.38 14.13
N LYS A 524 -18.19 24.74 13.84
CA LYS A 524 -19.27 24.45 14.80
C LYS A 524 -19.38 22.96 15.01
N LYS A 525 -19.08 22.51 16.23
CA LYS A 525 -19.29 21.13 16.69
C LYS A 525 -20.79 20.82 16.65
N ILE A 526 -21.25 20.04 15.69
CA ILE A 526 -22.62 19.55 15.67
C ILE A 526 -22.60 18.14 16.27
N LYS A 527 -23.17 17.98 17.47
CA LYS A 527 -23.57 16.67 17.99
C LYS A 527 -24.75 16.18 17.15
N LEU A 528 -24.62 15.06 16.46
CA LEU A 528 -25.75 14.39 15.86
C LEU A 528 -26.42 13.49 16.92
N PRO A 529 -27.76 13.45 16.95
CA PRO A 529 -28.51 12.67 17.94
C PRO A 529 -28.30 11.16 17.88
#